data_807e2c4b08825d414ac942e277f74985
#
_entry.id   807e2c4b08825d414ac942e277f74985
#
_cell.length_a   1.000
_cell.length_b   1.000
_cell.length_c   1.000
_cell.angle_alpha   90.00
_cell.angle_beta   90.00
_cell.angle_gamma   90.00
#
_symmetry.space_group_name_H-M   'P 1'
#
loop_
_entity.id
_entity.type
_entity.pdbx_description
1 polymer ?
#
loop_
_entity_poly.entity_id
_entity_poly.type
_entity_poly.pdbx_seq_one_letter_code
_entity_poly.pdbx_strand_id
1 'polypeptide(L)'
;MKILSIQSAVAYGHVGNSAAVFPLQRIGVEVLPVYTVNFSNHTGYGAWRGPLISPDDVRDVITGIEERGAFADVDVVLSGYQGGEGIADVILDAVTRVKAANPSAVYACDPVMGNAKSGCFVAPAIPVLLRERVVPAADIITPNQFELGFLTGTEPTDLASTLASADAARAMGPSTVLVTSVERPDRPEGTIEMLAVTPDGAWLVQTPHIPMKANGSGDVTAALFTAHYRATGDAADALARTTSSVWDLLRTTHESGQRELQLVESQEFYAHPRLQFEVTQVR
;
A
#
# COMPACT_ATOMS: atom_id res chain seq x y z
N MET A 1 -4.28 -16.82 -5.99
CA MET A 1 -4.27 -15.88 -4.85
C MET A 1 -5.53 -15.06 -4.89
N LYS A 2 -6.17 -14.87 -3.72
CA LYS A 2 -7.38 -14.06 -3.54
C LYS A 2 -7.14 -13.00 -2.47
N ILE A 3 -7.45 -11.74 -2.75
CA ILE A 3 -7.24 -10.60 -1.86
C ILE A 3 -8.58 -9.97 -1.50
N LEU A 4 -8.88 -9.86 -0.20
CA LEU A 4 -9.93 -8.99 0.32
C LEU A 4 -9.35 -7.59 0.49
N SER A 5 -9.75 -6.65 -0.37
CA SER A 5 -9.17 -5.30 -0.42
C SER A 5 -10.14 -4.27 0.14
N ILE A 6 -9.85 -3.76 1.35
CA ILE A 6 -10.71 -2.81 2.09
C ILE A 6 -10.09 -1.42 2.00
N GLN A 7 -10.50 -0.63 1.02
CA GLN A 7 -9.92 0.67 0.69
C GLN A 7 -10.96 1.62 0.09
N SER A 8 -10.57 2.89 -0.09
CA SER A 8 -11.38 3.88 -0.80
C SER A 8 -11.61 3.52 -2.28
N ALA A 9 -12.62 4.11 -2.88
CA ALA A 9 -12.82 4.10 -4.32
C ALA A 9 -13.22 5.48 -4.84
N VAL A 10 -12.80 5.79 -6.06
CA VAL A 10 -13.19 7.00 -6.79
C VAL A 10 -13.68 6.65 -8.19
N ALA A 11 -14.65 7.41 -8.71
CA ALA A 11 -15.17 7.21 -10.06
C ALA A 11 -14.25 7.82 -11.13
N TYR A 12 -13.65 8.98 -10.84
CA TYR A 12 -12.69 9.66 -11.71
C TYR A 12 -11.32 9.62 -11.06
N GLY A 13 -10.34 9.08 -11.80
CA GLY A 13 -8.97 8.87 -11.33
C GLY A 13 -8.76 7.54 -10.62
N HIS A 14 -7.58 7.38 -10.03
CA HIS A 14 -7.07 6.11 -9.54
C HIS A 14 -6.42 6.26 -8.17
N VAL A 15 -7.19 5.94 -7.10
CA VAL A 15 -6.70 5.82 -5.72
C VAL A 15 -7.43 4.67 -5.02
N GLY A 16 -6.85 4.13 -3.96
CA GLY A 16 -7.42 3.01 -3.22
C GLY A 16 -7.73 1.82 -4.14
N ASN A 17 -8.92 1.24 -4.01
CA ASN A 17 -9.37 0.13 -4.87
C ASN A 17 -9.42 0.52 -6.36
N SER A 18 -9.71 1.78 -6.70
CA SER A 18 -9.67 2.23 -8.09
C SER A 18 -8.26 2.24 -8.70
N ALA A 19 -7.21 2.18 -7.87
CA ALA A 19 -5.83 2.04 -8.30
C ALA A 19 -5.32 0.59 -8.18
N ALA A 20 -5.66 -0.11 -7.09
CA ALA A 20 -5.09 -1.40 -6.75
C ALA A 20 -5.72 -2.58 -7.52
N VAL A 21 -7.04 -2.55 -7.77
CA VAL A 21 -7.78 -3.72 -8.29
C VAL A 21 -7.32 -4.13 -9.68
N PHE A 22 -7.24 -3.19 -10.60
CA PHE A 22 -6.88 -3.51 -11.99
C PHE A 22 -5.47 -4.10 -12.14
N PRO A 23 -4.39 -3.51 -11.56
CA PRO A 23 -3.06 -4.12 -11.59
C PRO A 23 -3.02 -5.53 -10.98
N LEU A 24 -3.70 -5.75 -9.85
CA LEU A 24 -3.79 -7.06 -9.22
C LEU A 24 -4.46 -8.09 -10.13
N GLN A 25 -5.61 -7.74 -10.72
CA GLN A 25 -6.31 -8.62 -11.66
C GLN A 25 -5.47 -8.90 -12.90
N ARG A 26 -4.73 -7.91 -13.38
CA ARG A 26 -3.85 -8.05 -14.56
C ARG A 26 -2.69 -9.04 -14.33
N ILE A 27 -2.27 -9.24 -13.09
CA ILE A 27 -1.27 -10.26 -12.70
C ILE A 27 -1.90 -11.58 -12.24
N GLY A 28 -3.21 -11.78 -12.45
CA GLY A 28 -3.91 -13.02 -12.16
C GLY A 28 -4.36 -13.19 -10.70
N VAL A 29 -4.47 -12.10 -9.94
CA VAL A 29 -4.99 -12.10 -8.56
C VAL A 29 -6.50 -11.84 -8.59
N GLU A 30 -7.27 -12.68 -7.90
CA GLU A 30 -8.69 -12.42 -7.65
C GLU A 30 -8.83 -11.40 -6.51
N VAL A 31 -9.62 -10.35 -6.73
CA VAL A 31 -9.80 -9.27 -5.75
C VAL A 31 -11.27 -9.17 -5.36
N LEU A 32 -11.52 -9.14 -4.04
CA LEU A 32 -12.81 -8.83 -3.44
C LEU A 32 -12.76 -7.39 -2.90
N PRO A 33 -13.14 -6.37 -3.71
CA PRO A 33 -13.01 -4.98 -3.29
C PRO A 33 -14.18 -4.58 -2.39
N VAL A 34 -13.86 -4.06 -1.21
CA VAL A 34 -14.78 -3.45 -0.26
C VAL A 34 -14.42 -1.98 -0.11
N TYR A 35 -15.40 -1.09 -0.27
CA TYR A 35 -15.16 0.35 -0.34
C TYR A 35 -15.42 1.01 1.01
N THR A 36 -14.45 1.80 1.47
CA THR A 36 -14.58 2.66 2.66
C THR A 36 -15.19 4.03 2.33
N VAL A 37 -15.01 4.47 1.09
CA VAL A 37 -15.64 5.65 0.50
C VAL A 37 -15.99 5.36 -0.96
N ASN A 38 -16.97 6.07 -1.51
CA ASN A 38 -17.27 6.06 -2.94
C ASN A 38 -17.41 7.52 -3.41
N PHE A 39 -16.25 8.11 -3.77
CA PHE A 39 -16.18 9.51 -4.16
C PHE A 39 -16.15 9.69 -5.68
N SER A 40 -16.56 10.85 -6.14
CA SER A 40 -16.45 11.24 -7.55
C SER A 40 -14.98 11.31 -8.02
N ASN A 41 -14.07 11.75 -7.15
CA ASN A 41 -12.65 11.95 -7.42
C ASN A 41 -11.86 12.08 -6.12
N HIS A 42 -10.54 12.04 -6.22
CA HIS A 42 -9.66 12.25 -5.08
C HIS A 42 -9.86 13.63 -4.42
N THR A 43 -9.83 13.68 -3.08
CA THR A 43 -10.05 14.91 -2.30
C THR A 43 -9.03 16.01 -2.60
N GLY A 44 -7.84 15.67 -3.08
CA GLY A 44 -6.80 16.61 -3.53
C GLY A 44 -7.15 17.48 -4.74
N TYR A 45 -8.35 17.30 -5.32
CA TYR A 45 -8.93 18.22 -6.31
C TYR A 45 -9.57 19.47 -5.65
N GLY A 46 -9.67 19.51 -4.31
CA GLY A 46 -10.27 20.60 -3.56
C GLY A 46 -11.79 20.47 -3.36
N ALA A 47 -12.48 19.77 -4.26
CA ALA A 47 -13.89 19.45 -4.14
C ALA A 47 -14.18 18.03 -4.63
N TRP A 48 -15.08 17.34 -4.00
CA TRP A 48 -15.54 16.00 -4.37
C TRP A 48 -17.01 15.81 -3.98
N ARG A 49 -17.63 14.76 -4.49
CA ARG A 49 -19.00 14.33 -4.15
C ARG A 49 -18.99 12.83 -3.86
N GLY A 50 -20.03 12.35 -3.23
CA GLY A 50 -20.23 10.94 -2.89
C GLY A 50 -20.09 10.66 -1.39
N PRO A 51 -20.52 9.49 -0.94
CA PRO A 51 -20.57 9.15 0.47
C PRO A 51 -19.24 8.63 1.02
N LEU A 52 -19.00 8.93 2.32
CA LEU A 52 -18.30 8.03 3.20
C LEU A 52 -19.21 6.84 3.45
N ILE A 53 -18.70 5.62 3.33
CA ILE A 53 -19.47 4.42 3.64
C ILE A 53 -19.45 4.24 5.15
N SER A 54 -20.60 3.97 5.75
CA SER A 54 -20.65 3.78 7.20
C SER A 54 -19.91 2.50 7.61
N PRO A 55 -19.31 2.44 8.81
CA PRO A 55 -18.69 1.22 9.30
C PRO A 55 -19.64 0.00 9.30
N ASP A 56 -20.93 0.21 9.55
CA ASP A 56 -21.93 -0.86 9.52
C ASP A 56 -22.17 -1.38 8.11
N ASP A 57 -22.30 -0.49 7.11
CA ASP A 57 -22.45 -0.89 5.70
C ASP A 57 -21.19 -1.64 5.21
N VAL A 58 -20.00 -1.19 5.58
CA VAL A 58 -18.74 -1.91 5.25
C VAL A 58 -18.74 -3.29 5.89
N ARG A 59 -19.14 -3.40 7.16
CA ARG A 59 -19.24 -4.67 7.88
C ARG A 59 -20.24 -5.61 7.24
N ASP A 60 -21.39 -5.10 6.83
CA ASP A 60 -22.44 -5.90 6.17
C ASP A 60 -21.97 -6.49 4.84
N VAL A 61 -21.26 -5.69 4.03
CA VAL A 61 -20.64 -6.21 2.79
C VAL A 61 -19.64 -7.32 3.09
N ILE A 62 -18.76 -7.13 4.08
CA ILE A 62 -17.76 -8.14 4.49
C ILE A 62 -18.45 -9.40 5.03
N THR A 63 -19.52 -9.25 5.80
CA THR A 63 -20.32 -10.38 6.31
C THR A 63 -20.99 -11.14 5.18
N GLY A 64 -21.54 -10.44 4.18
CA GLY A 64 -22.11 -11.09 2.99
C GLY A 64 -21.07 -11.89 2.19
N ILE A 65 -19.81 -11.43 2.14
CA ILE A 65 -18.70 -12.17 1.52
C ILE A 65 -18.39 -13.45 2.32
N GLU A 66 -18.31 -13.33 3.65
CA GLU A 66 -18.08 -14.48 4.55
C GLU A 66 -19.18 -15.53 4.42
N GLU A 67 -20.46 -15.14 4.39
CA GLU A 67 -21.61 -16.02 4.22
C GLU A 67 -21.57 -16.84 2.92
N ARG A 68 -20.83 -16.40 1.91
CA ARG A 68 -20.55 -17.16 0.68
C ARG A 68 -19.41 -18.17 0.85
N GLY A 69 -18.81 -18.26 2.06
CA GLY A 69 -17.69 -19.15 2.34
C GLY A 69 -16.34 -18.64 1.77
N ALA A 70 -16.28 -17.41 1.26
CA ALA A 70 -15.12 -16.92 0.53
C ALA A 70 -13.87 -16.70 1.43
N PHE A 71 -14.04 -16.55 2.74
CA PHE A 71 -12.92 -16.30 3.67
C PHE A 71 -11.91 -17.45 3.74
N ALA A 72 -12.34 -18.68 3.53
CA ALA A 72 -11.46 -19.85 3.50
C ALA A 72 -10.41 -19.79 2.36
N ASP A 73 -10.71 -19.03 1.29
CA ASP A 73 -9.84 -18.88 0.12
C ASP A 73 -9.11 -17.52 0.08
N VAL A 74 -9.34 -16.62 1.04
CA VAL A 74 -8.66 -15.32 1.10
C VAL A 74 -7.23 -15.52 1.59
N ASP A 75 -6.25 -15.23 0.74
CA ASP A 75 -4.82 -15.31 1.06
C ASP A 75 -4.30 -14.05 1.74
N VAL A 76 -4.92 -12.90 1.44
CA VAL A 76 -4.49 -11.59 1.93
C VAL A 76 -5.71 -10.72 2.25
N VAL A 77 -5.70 -10.07 3.40
CA VAL A 77 -6.50 -8.86 3.64
C VAL A 77 -5.58 -7.67 3.35
N LEU A 78 -5.97 -6.79 2.44
CA LEU A 78 -5.23 -5.56 2.11
C LEU A 78 -6.06 -4.36 2.53
N SER A 79 -5.53 -3.49 3.39
CA SER A 79 -6.17 -2.22 3.74
C SER A 79 -5.32 -1.02 3.33
N GLY A 80 -6.00 0.07 2.99
CA GLY A 80 -5.37 1.37 2.68
C GLY A 80 -6.13 2.50 3.35
N TYR A 81 -6.48 3.56 2.61
CA TYR A 81 -7.19 4.70 3.14
C TYR A 81 -8.53 4.31 3.79
N GLN A 82 -8.66 4.59 5.08
CA GLN A 82 -9.78 4.12 5.89
C GLN A 82 -11.06 4.97 5.74
N GLY A 83 -10.92 6.26 5.39
CA GLY A 83 -12.06 7.18 5.27
C GLY A 83 -12.56 7.72 6.60
N GLY A 84 -12.73 6.89 7.62
CA GLY A 84 -13.26 7.29 8.94
C GLY A 84 -12.73 6.41 10.09
N GLU A 85 -12.86 6.91 11.32
CA GLU A 85 -12.28 6.28 12.53
C GLU A 85 -12.83 4.86 12.81
N GLY A 86 -14.14 4.65 12.64
CA GLY A 86 -14.78 3.35 12.88
C GLY A 86 -14.40 2.24 11.89
N ILE A 87 -13.77 2.58 10.78
CA ILE A 87 -13.33 1.60 9.76
C ILE A 87 -12.17 0.74 10.27
N ALA A 88 -11.32 1.28 11.15
CA ALA A 88 -10.24 0.50 11.77
C ALA A 88 -10.78 -0.76 12.48
N ASP A 89 -11.86 -0.62 13.24
CA ASP A 89 -12.48 -1.74 13.96
C ASP A 89 -13.05 -2.79 12.99
N VAL A 90 -13.65 -2.34 11.88
CA VAL A 90 -14.19 -3.22 10.85
C VAL A 90 -13.06 -3.99 10.15
N ILE A 91 -11.94 -3.33 9.83
CA ILE A 91 -10.77 -3.99 9.24
C ILE A 91 -10.20 -5.05 10.19
N LEU A 92 -9.99 -4.72 11.46
CA LEU A 92 -9.44 -5.65 12.46
C LEU A 92 -10.35 -6.86 12.71
N ASP A 93 -11.68 -6.65 12.73
CA ASP A 93 -12.67 -7.72 12.78
C ASP A 93 -12.56 -8.63 11.55
N ALA A 94 -12.52 -8.04 10.34
CA ALA A 94 -12.38 -8.80 9.10
C ALA A 94 -11.08 -9.62 9.08
N VAL A 95 -9.95 -9.05 9.50
CA VAL A 95 -8.65 -9.75 9.61
C VAL A 95 -8.77 -10.95 10.56
N THR A 96 -9.39 -10.76 11.71
CA THR A 96 -9.58 -11.82 12.70
C THR A 96 -10.41 -12.97 12.12
N ARG A 97 -11.53 -12.65 11.47
CA ARG A 97 -12.44 -13.63 10.87
C ARG A 97 -11.80 -14.35 9.69
N VAL A 98 -11.08 -13.65 8.82
CA VAL A 98 -10.35 -14.27 7.70
C VAL A 98 -9.25 -15.19 8.23
N LYS A 99 -8.42 -14.76 9.19
CA LYS A 99 -7.37 -15.61 9.78
C LYS A 99 -7.95 -16.82 10.55
N ALA A 100 -9.14 -16.71 11.09
CA ALA A 100 -9.85 -17.86 11.70
C ALA A 100 -10.30 -18.88 10.65
N ALA A 101 -10.74 -18.42 9.46
CA ALA A 101 -11.15 -19.28 8.35
C ALA A 101 -9.97 -19.82 7.54
N ASN A 102 -8.93 -19.02 7.36
CA ASN A 102 -7.67 -19.36 6.70
C ASN A 102 -6.47 -18.91 7.55
N PRO A 103 -5.89 -19.79 8.41
CA PRO A 103 -4.75 -19.45 9.25
C PRO A 103 -3.48 -19.04 8.49
N SER A 104 -3.38 -19.34 7.20
CA SER A 104 -2.26 -18.92 6.34
C SER A 104 -2.43 -17.53 5.72
N ALA A 105 -3.60 -16.90 5.90
CA ALA A 105 -3.86 -15.56 5.40
C ALA A 105 -2.99 -14.53 6.12
N VAL A 106 -2.53 -13.54 5.37
CA VAL A 106 -1.74 -12.41 5.89
C VAL A 106 -2.54 -11.11 5.82
N TYR A 107 -2.23 -10.20 6.72
CA TYR A 107 -2.77 -8.85 6.70
C TYR A 107 -1.70 -7.86 6.23
N ALA A 108 -1.94 -7.20 5.11
CA ALA A 108 -1.12 -6.12 4.59
C ALA A 108 -1.84 -4.77 4.80
N CYS A 109 -1.17 -3.84 5.46
CA CYS A 109 -1.70 -2.50 5.73
C CYS A 109 -0.83 -1.45 5.04
N ASP A 110 -1.45 -0.68 4.14
CA ASP A 110 -0.90 0.61 3.71
C ASP A 110 -1.38 1.68 4.70
N PRO A 111 -0.49 2.20 5.58
CA PRO A 111 -0.87 3.09 6.67
C PRO A 111 -1.03 4.54 6.21
N VAL A 112 -1.92 4.76 5.24
CA VAL A 112 -2.13 6.05 4.58
C VAL A 112 -2.51 7.13 5.61
N MET A 113 -1.62 8.09 5.81
CA MET A 113 -1.89 9.23 6.70
C MET A 113 -1.38 10.57 6.18
N GLY A 114 -0.32 10.58 5.37
CA GLY A 114 0.27 11.83 4.92
C GLY A 114 1.57 11.69 4.14
N ASN A 115 2.24 12.81 3.94
CA ASN A 115 3.57 12.85 3.33
C ASN A 115 4.35 14.09 3.81
N ALA A 116 5.67 14.12 3.56
CA ALA A 116 6.54 15.19 4.01
C ALA A 116 6.14 16.60 3.53
N LYS A 117 5.48 16.73 2.36
CA LYS A 117 5.07 18.04 1.81
C LYS A 117 3.77 18.56 2.41
N SER A 118 2.80 17.65 2.65
CA SER A 118 1.43 18.01 3.07
C SER A 118 1.21 17.82 4.57
N GLY A 119 2.10 17.12 5.26
CA GLY A 119 1.83 16.62 6.59
C GLY A 119 0.73 15.55 6.57
N CYS A 120 0.09 15.30 7.70
CA CYS A 120 -1.09 14.42 7.76
C CYS A 120 -2.30 15.10 7.10
N PHE A 121 -3.00 14.36 6.25
CA PHE A 121 -4.22 14.81 5.55
C PHE A 121 -5.47 14.00 5.92
N VAL A 122 -5.33 13.04 6.81
CA VAL A 122 -6.42 12.24 7.39
C VAL A 122 -6.96 12.89 8.66
N ALA A 123 -8.12 12.43 9.15
CA ALA A 123 -8.66 12.89 10.43
C ALA A 123 -7.65 12.66 11.58
N PRO A 124 -7.55 13.57 12.56
CA PRO A 124 -6.48 13.56 13.59
C PRO A 124 -6.38 12.27 14.40
N ALA A 125 -7.47 11.51 14.56
CA ALA A 125 -7.46 10.25 15.28
C ALA A 125 -6.87 9.09 14.48
N ILE A 126 -6.92 9.14 13.13
CA ILE A 126 -6.49 8.04 12.25
C ILE A 126 -5.00 7.68 12.45
N PRO A 127 -4.04 8.62 12.48
CA PRO A 127 -2.64 8.27 12.69
C PRO A 127 -2.38 7.53 14.01
N VAL A 128 -3.09 7.91 15.08
CA VAL A 128 -2.99 7.25 16.39
C VAL A 128 -3.58 5.83 16.32
N LEU A 129 -4.76 5.67 15.72
CA LEU A 129 -5.39 4.36 15.51
C LEU A 129 -4.50 3.43 14.68
N LEU A 130 -3.90 3.94 13.61
CA LEU A 130 -2.96 3.19 12.79
C LEU A 130 -1.78 2.70 13.63
N ARG A 131 -1.12 3.60 14.37
CA ARG A 131 0.05 3.26 15.20
C ARG A 131 -0.27 2.27 16.32
N GLU A 132 -1.39 2.48 17.02
CA GLU A 132 -1.67 1.76 18.28
C GLU A 132 -2.44 0.46 18.07
N ARG A 133 -3.16 0.30 16.94
CA ARG A 133 -4.06 -0.81 16.76
C ARG A 133 -3.92 -1.53 15.42
N VAL A 134 -3.84 -0.79 14.32
CA VAL A 134 -3.92 -1.38 12.98
C VAL A 134 -2.56 -1.97 12.58
N VAL A 135 -1.49 -1.19 12.69
CA VAL A 135 -0.12 -1.62 12.39
C VAL A 135 0.32 -2.81 13.26
N PRO A 136 0.07 -2.84 14.58
CA PRO A 136 0.40 -4.01 15.40
C PRO A 136 -0.29 -5.32 14.99
N ALA A 137 -1.42 -5.26 14.30
CA ALA A 137 -2.15 -6.44 13.80
C ALA A 137 -1.69 -6.89 12.40
N ALA A 138 -0.91 -6.07 11.70
CA ALA A 138 -0.47 -6.34 10.35
C ALA A 138 0.75 -7.28 10.29
N ASP A 139 0.84 -8.07 9.23
CA ASP A 139 2.01 -8.90 8.89
C ASP A 139 2.96 -8.14 7.96
N ILE A 140 2.40 -7.29 7.08
CA ILE A 140 3.11 -6.44 6.12
C ILE A 140 2.60 -5.01 6.26
N ILE A 141 3.50 -4.02 6.24
CA ILE A 141 3.13 -2.61 6.14
C ILE A 141 3.94 -1.91 5.03
N THR A 142 3.32 -0.87 4.41
CA THR A 142 3.93 -0.17 3.27
C THR A 142 4.02 1.36 3.46
N PRO A 143 4.53 1.85 4.61
CA PRO A 143 4.59 3.28 4.87
C PRO A 143 5.55 3.99 3.91
N ASN A 144 5.25 5.24 3.56
CA ASN A 144 6.29 6.12 3.06
C ASN A 144 7.22 6.56 4.22
N GLN A 145 8.35 7.20 3.88
CA GLN A 145 9.34 7.59 4.89
C GLN A 145 8.76 8.52 5.99
N PHE A 146 7.84 9.43 5.63
CA PHE A 146 7.16 10.30 6.59
C PHE A 146 6.24 9.50 7.54
N GLU A 147 5.45 8.59 6.99
CA GLU A 147 4.56 7.71 7.75
C GLU A 147 5.35 6.78 8.68
N LEU A 148 6.47 6.24 8.20
CA LEU A 148 7.37 5.43 9.01
C LEU A 148 7.87 6.21 10.24
N GLY A 149 8.33 7.44 10.03
CA GLY A 149 8.76 8.32 11.12
C GLY A 149 7.66 8.59 12.13
N PHE A 150 6.43 8.85 11.66
CA PHE A 150 5.28 9.06 12.54
C PHE A 150 4.94 7.80 13.36
N LEU A 151 4.88 6.64 12.72
CA LEU A 151 4.54 5.37 13.37
C LEU A 151 5.52 5.03 14.49
N THR A 152 6.81 5.24 14.25
CA THR A 152 7.89 4.85 15.16
C THR A 152 8.34 5.94 16.13
N GLY A 153 7.90 7.18 15.89
CA GLY A 153 8.38 8.34 16.64
C GLY A 153 9.85 8.68 16.35
N THR A 154 10.35 8.35 15.16
CA THR A 154 11.74 8.55 14.74
C THR A 154 11.82 9.55 13.58
N GLU A 155 13.05 9.99 13.25
CA GLU A 155 13.32 10.82 12.08
C GLU A 155 14.29 10.10 11.13
N PRO A 156 13.80 9.26 10.20
CA PRO A 156 14.65 8.57 9.24
C PRO A 156 15.21 9.57 8.22
N THR A 157 16.51 9.85 8.29
CA THR A 157 17.19 10.85 7.44
C THR A 157 18.31 10.26 6.58
N ASP A 158 18.81 9.08 6.93
CA ASP A 158 19.82 8.32 6.20
C ASP A 158 19.47 6.84 6.14
N LEU A 159 20.29 6.02 5.50
CA LEU A 159 20.01 4.57 5.38
C LEU A 159 19.99 3.89 6.75
N ALA A 160 20.91 4.23 7.64
CA ALA A 160 21.02 3.60 8.96
C ALA A 160 19.82 3.90 9.84
N SER A 161 19.40 5.18 9.90
CA SER A 161 18.21 5.60 10.64
C SER A 161 16.92 5.10 10.01
N THR A 162 16.85 4.96 8.67
CA THR A 162 15.69 4.37 7.99
C THR A 162 15.57 2.86 8.30
N LEU A 163 16.67 2.13 8.30
CA LEU A 163 16.70 0.72 8.73
C LEU A 163 16.30 0.58 10.20
N ALA A 164 16.84 1.41 11.08
CA ALA A 164 16.47 1.41 12.51
C ALA A 164 14.98 1.71 12.72
N SER A 165 14.42 2.66 11.97
CA SER A 165 12.99 2.99 12.00
C SER A 165 12.13 1.83 11.48
N ALA A 166 12.56 1.15 10.41
CA ALA A 166 11.87 -0.03 9.91
C ALA A 166 11.90 -1.19 10.92
N ASP A 167 13.02 -1.40 11.63
CA ASP A 167 13.09 -2.39 12.71
C ASP A 167 12.20 -2.01 13.90
N ALA A 168 12.13 -0.73 14.26
CA ALA A 168 11.20 -0.25 15.27
C ALA A 168 9.73 -0.50 14.87
N ALA A 169 9.38 -0.29 13.60
CA ALA A 169 8.07 -0.62 13.07
C ALA A 169 7.79 -2.13 13.11
N ARG A 170 8.78 -2.97 12.77
CA ARG A 170 8.68 -4.44 12.90
C ARG A 170 8.47 -4.90 14.33
N ALA A 171 9.11 -4.24 15.29
CA ALA A 171 8.91 -4.53 16.71
C ALA A 171 7.50 -4.21 17.22
N MET A 172 6.69 -3.44 16.46
CA MET A 172 5.29 -3.17 16.77
C MET A 172 4.36 -4.34 16.41
N GLY A 173 4.76 -5.23 15.49
CA GLY A 173 3.94 -6.37 15.04
C GLY A 173 4.28 -6.90 13.65
N PRO A 174 4.37 -6.06 12.62
CA PRO A 174 4.59 -6.55 11.25
C PRO A 174 5.98 -7.20 11.09
N SER A 175 6.02 -8.35 10.43
CA SER A 175 7.29 -9.01 10.09
C SER A 175 8.01 -8.32 8.92
N THR A 176 7.25 -7.67 8.03
CA THR A 176 7.74 -7.08 6.79
C THR A 176 7.33 -5.62 6.67
N VAL A 177 8.29 -4.78 6.34
CA VAL A 177 8.10 -3.33 6.11
C VAL A 177 8.65 -2.96 4.75
N LEU A 178 7.81 -2.43 3.86
CA LEU A 178 8.23 -1.76 2.64
C LEU A 178 8.19 -0.25 2.86
N VAL A 179 9.34 0.38 2.96
CA VAL A 179 9.43 1.85 3.05
C VAL A 179 9.48 2.42 1.65
N THR A 180 8.50 3.26 1.30
CA THR A 180 8.42 3.92 0.00
C THR A 180 8.87 5.37 0.08
N SER A 181 9.19 5.96 -1.07
CA SER A 181 9.59 7.37 -1.17
C SER A 181 10.71 7.75 -0.21
N VAL A 182 11.74 6.89 -0.12
CA VAL A 182 12.91 7.14 0.71
C VAL A 182 13.78 8.20 0.05
N GLU A 183 13.99 9.28 0.77
CA GLU A 183 14.85 10.39 0.37
C GLU A 183 15.93 10.59 1.45
N ARG A 184 17.20 10.47 1.06
CA ARG A 184 18.35 10.67 1.95
C ARG A 184 19.42 11.54 1.27
N PRO A 185 20.20 12.33 2.01
CA PRO A 185 21.14 13.32 1.43
C PRO A 185 22.25 12.70 0.57
N ASP A 186 22.65 11.47 0.90
CA ASP A 186 23.76 10.74 0.26
C ASP A 186 23.33 9.90 -0.95
N ARG A 187 22.01 9.91 -1.31
CA ARG A 187 21.56 9.29 -2.56
C ARG A 187 21.98 10.14 -3.77
N PRO A 188 22.17 9.55 -4.94
CA PRO A 188 22.37 10.29 -6.18
C PRO A 188 21.24 11.29 -6.43
N GLU A 189 21.60 12.49 -6.86
CA GLU A 189 20.64 13.55 -7.19
C GLU A 189 19.66 13.08 -8.28
N GLY A 190 18.39 13.46 -8.19
CA GLY A 190 17.36 13.08 -9.15
C GLY A 190 16.88 11.63 -9.02
N THR A 191 17.15 10.97 -7.89
CA THR A 191 16.67 9.60 -7.64
C THR A 191 15.73 9.53 -6.43
N ILE A 192 15.03 8.40 -6.31
CA ILE A 192 14.18 8.05 -5.18
C ILE A 192 14.35 6.56 -4.88
N GLU A 193 14.17 6.15 -3.64
CA GLU A 193 14.43 4.79 -3.22
C GLU A 193 13.20 4.13 -2.58
N MET A 194 13.19 2.78 -2.62
CA MET A 194 12.33 1.94 -1.78
C MET A 194 13.21 0.94 -1.02
N LEU A 195 12.81 0.64 0.22
CA LEU A 195 13.53 -0.26 1.12
C LEU A 195 12.58 -1.33 1.65
N ALA A 196 12.83 -2.60 1.35
CA ALA A 196 12.11 -3.72 1.94
C ALA A 196 12.93 -4.31 3.10
N VAL A 197 12.31 -4.47 4.27
CA VAL A 197 12.94 -5.04 5.48
C VAL A 197 12.09 -6.20 5.98
N THR A 198 12.71 -7.37 6.11
CA THR A 198 12.08 -8.62 6.59
C THR A 198 12.96 -9.27 7.67
N PRO A 199 12.54 -10.40 8.27
CA PRO A 199 13.41 -11.19 9.15
C PRO A 199 14.71 -11.67 8.48
N ASP A 200 14.68 -11.87 7.15
CA ASP A 200 15.79 -12.46 6.39
C ASP A 200 16.82 -11.44 5.92
N GLY A 201 16.49 -10.13 5.99
CA GLY A 201 17.40 -9.07 5.56
C GLY A 201 16.71 -7.77 5.18
N ALA A 202 17.47 -6.91 4.51
CA ALA A 202 16.98 -5.65 3.97
C ALA A 202 17.52 -5.42 2.54
N TRP A 203 16.64 -4.98 1.66
CA TRP A 203 16.92 -4.75 0.24
C TRP A 203 16.51 -3.35 -0.17
N LEU A 204 17.40 -2.68 -0.87
CA LEU A 204 17.22 -1.32 -1.38
C LEU A 204 17.16 -1.35 -2.90
N VAL A 205 16.26 -0.58 -3.46
CA VAL A 205 16.21 -0.27 -4.89
C VAL A 205 16.14 1.23 -5.11
N GLN A 206 16.84 1.70 -6.11
CA GLN A 206 16.90 3.11 -6.49
C GLN A 206 16.38 3.29 -7.92
N THR A 207 15.55 4.31 -8.13
CA THR A 207 15.04 4.67 -9.46
C THR A 207 15.26 6.14 -9.76
N PRO A 208 15.29 6.55 -11.05
CA PRO A 208 15.14 7.95 -11.39
C PRO A 208 13.82 8.51 -10.82
N HIS A 209 13.89 9.68 -10.20
CA HIS A 209 12.71 10.38 -9.71
C HIS A 209 11.95 11.02 -10.87
N ILE A 210 10.68 10.71 -11.01
CA ILE A 210 9.80 11.33 -12.00
C ILE A 210 9.11 12.53 -11.33
N PRO A 211 9.34 13.78 -11.82
CA PRO A 211 8.89 15.00 -11.15
C PRO A 211 7.40 15.26 -11.39
N MET A 212 6.54 14.42 -10.81
CA MET A 212 5.10 14.57 -10.90
C MET A 212 4.40 14.28 -9.58
N LYS A 213 3.19 14.79 -9.41
CA LYS A 213 2.30 14.38 -8.32
C LYS A 213 1.39 13.26 -8.82
N ALA A 214 1.63 12.05 -8.36
CA ALA A 214 0.86 10.86 -8.74
C ALA A 214 0.05 10.34 -7.55
N ASN A 215 -1.23 10.74 -7.46
CA ASN A 215 -2.14 10.12 -6.50
C ASN A 215 -2.37 8.66 -6.90
N GLY A 216 -2.41 7.75 -5.92
CA GLY A 216 -2.67 6.33 -6.16
C GLY A 216 -1.44 5.47 -6.44
N SER A 217 -0.26 6.07 -6.65
CA SER A 217 0.97 5.28 -6.86
C SER A 217 1.35 4.45 -5.61
N GLY A 218 1.10 4.97 -4.42
CA GLY A 218 1.25 4.23 -3.16
C GLY A 218 0.32 3.01 -3.11
N ASP A 219 -0.96 3.21 -3.46
CA ASP A 219 -1.95 2.12 -3.50
C ASP A 219 -1.54 0.99 -4.47
N VAL A 220 -1.04 1.35 -5.67
CA VAL A 220 -0.50 0.37 -6.64
C VAL A 220 0.74 -0.32 -6.08
N THR A 221 1.64 0.43 -5.44
CA THR A 221 2.88 -0.12 -4.84
C THR A 221 2.55 -1.13 -3.74
N ALA A 222 1.67 -0.76 -2.80
CA ALA A 222 1.23 -1.63 -1.71
C ALA A 222 0.59 -2.92 -2.24
N ALA A 223 -0.29 -2.79 -3.24
CA ALA A 223 -0.97 -3.92 -3.86
C ALA A 223 -0.01 -4.88 -4.56
N LEU A 224 0.85 -4.38 -5.45
CA LEU A 224 1.77 -5.20 -6.24
C LEU A 224 2.85 -5.84 -5.34
N PHE A 225 3.45 -5.09 -4.42
CA PHE A 225 4.45 -5.65 -3.50
C PHE A 225 3.84 -6.77 -2.66
N THR A 226 2.68 -6.53 -2.08
CA THR A 226 1.99 -7.55 -1.27
C THR A 226 1.71 -8.81 -2.07
N ALA A 227 1.21 -8.67 -3.30
CA ALA A 227 0.89 -9.82 -4.16
C ALA A 227 2.15 -10.61 -4.55
N HIS A 228 3.21 -9.91 -5.01
CA HIS A 228 4.46 -10.57 -5.39
C HIS A 228 5.16 -11.23 -4.19
N TYR A 229 5.25 -10.53 -3.07
CA TYR A 229 5.88 -11.07 -1.86
C TYR A 229 5.09 -12.27 -1.30
N ARG A 230 3.75 -12.19 -1.26
CA ARG A 230 2.92 -13.31 -0.81
C ARG A 230 3.05 -14.54 -1.72
N ALA A 231 3.26 -14.34 -3.01
CA ALA A 231 3.39 -15.42 -3.99
C ALA A 231 4.74 -16.16 -3.89
N THR A 232 5.83 -15.47 -3.59
CA THR A 232 7.20 -16.04 -3.67
C THR A 232 7.90 -16.16 -2.32
N GLY A 233 7.55 -15.33 -1.33
CA GLY A 233 8.31 -15.15 -0.10
C GLY A 233 9.65 -14.41 -0.29
N ASP A 234 9.98 -13.99 -1.52
CA ASP A 234 11.23 -13.31 -1.88
C ASP A 234 11.01 -11.80 -1.93
N ALA A 235 11.53 -11.08 -0.93
CA ALA A 235 11.40 -9.64 -0.83
C ALA A 235 12.19 -8.89 -1.92
N ALA A 236 13.32 -9.42 -2.37
CA ALA A 236 14.12 -8.80 -3.43
C ALA A 236 13.39 -8.89 -4.78
N ASP A 237 12.85 -10.06 -5.13
CA ASP A 237 12.05 -10.24 -6.36
C ASP A 237 10.78 -9.38 -6.32
N ALA A 238 10.05 -9.38 -5.20
CA ALA A 238 8.86 -8.56 -5.03
C ALA A 238 9.17 -7.07 -5.17
N LEU A 239 10.26 -6.60 -4.57
CA LEU A 239 10.72 -5.22 -4.68
C LEU A 239 11.10 -4.86 -6.12
N ALA A 240 11.87 -5.72 -6.81
CA ALA A 240 12.29 -5.50 -8.20
C ALA A 240 11.10 -5.38 -9.16
N ARG A 241 10.14 -6.32 -9.06
CA ARG A 241 8.91 -6.33 -9.90
C ARG A 241 8.05 -5.11 -9.64
N THR A 242 7.76 -4.83 -8.37
CA THR A 242 6.91 -3.71 -7.96
C THR A 242 7.51 -2.39 -8.40
N THR A 243 8.79 -2.17 -8.11
CA THR A 243 9.46 -0.92 -8.45
C THR A 243 9.49 -0.70 -9.96
N SER A 244 9.82 -1.74 -10.75
CA SER A 244 9.84 -1.63 -12.21
C SER A 244 8.46 -1.32 -12.78
N SER A 245 7.41 -2.00 -12.31
CA SER A 245 6.03 -1.76 -12.75
C SER A 245 5.54 -0.36 -12.41
N VAL A 246 5.78 0.07 -11.17
CA VAL A 246 5.33 1.40 -10.71
C VAL A 246 6.12 2.51 -11.40
N TRP A 247 7.43 2.34 -11.61
CA TRP A 247 8.22 3.31 -12.34
C TRP A 247 7.76 3.48 -13.80
N ASP A 248 7.50 2.37 -14.51
CA ASP A 248 6.98 2.41 -15.88
C ASP A 248 5.57 3.05 -15.93
N LEU A 249 4.71 2.77 -14.94
CA LEU A 249 3.41 3.44 -14.79
C LEU A 249 3.56 4.96 -14.64
N LEU A 250 4.44 5.39 -13.73
CA LEU A 250 4.69 6.82 -13.48
C LEU A 250 5.28 7.50 -14.71
N ARG A 251 6.23 6.85 -15.39
CA ARG A 251 6.81 7.35 -16.63
C ARG A 251 5.76 7.52 -17.73
N THR A 252 4.93 6.49 -17.97
CA THR A 252 3.84 6.55 -18.95
C THR A 252 2.85 7.67 -18.62
N THR A 253 2.51 7.83 -17.35
CA THR A 253 1.63 8.91 -16.89
C THR A 253 2.25 10.28 -17.13
N HIS A 254 3.52 10.45 -16.78
CA HIS A 254 4.25 11.71 -16.99
C HIS A 254 4.35 12.08 -18.47
N GLU A 255 4.74 11.13 -19.31
CA GLU A 255 4.86 11.31 -20.78
C GLU A 255 3.51 11.64 -21.45
N SER A 256 2.40 11.13 -20.89
CA SER A 256 1.05 11.44 -21.40
C SER A 256 0.58 12.85 -21.09
N GLY A 257 1.23 13.54 -20.14
CA GLY A 257 0.80 14.86 -19.63
C GLY A 257 -0.50 14.82 -18.83
N GLN A 258 -1.03 13.63 -18.54
CA GLN A 258 -2.26 13.47 -17.76
C GLN A 258 -1.98 13.57 -16.25
N ARG A 259 -3.00 13.99 -15.50
CA ARG A 259 -2.93 14.08 -14.04
C ARG A 259 -3.14 12.74 -13.36
N GLU A 260 -4.02 11.91 -13.92
CA GLU A 260 -4.39 10.61 -13.36
C GLU A 260 -3.50 9.49 -13.91
N LEU A 261 -3.22 8.49 -13.08
CA LEU A 261 -2.40 7.34 -13.45
C LEU A 261 -2.94 6.64 -14.71
N GLN A 262 -2.07 6.36 -15.67
CA GLN A 262 -2.41 5.68 -16.92
C GLN A 262 -2.37 4.15 -16.72
N LEU A 263 -3.27 3.63 -15.83
CA LEU A 263 -3.25 2.22 -15.44
C LEU A 263 -3.46 1.27 -16.60
N VAL A 264 -4.40 1.58 -17.50
CA VAL A 264 -4.77 0.70 -18.62
C VAL A 264 -3.65 0.65 -19.66
N GLU A 265 -3.08 1.79 -20.02
CA GLU A 265 -1.96 1.90 -20.93
C GLU A 265 -0.71 1.19 -20.40
N SER A 266 -0.58 1.12 -19.07
CA SER A 266 0.57 0.50 -18.40
C SER A 266 0.37 -0.98 -18.07
N GLN A 267 -0.72 -1.62 -18.49
CA GLN A 267 -1.11 -2.96 -18.08
C GLN A 267 -0.06 -4.05 -18.38
N GLU A 268 0.71 -3.91 -19.46
CA GLU A 268 1.77 -4.86 -19.80
C GLU A 268 2.95 -4.80 -18.83
N PHE A 269 3.20 -3.65 -18.19
CA PHE A 269 4.25 -3.51 -17.21
C PHE A 269 3.94 -4.21 -15.89
N TYR A 270 2.66 -4.47 -15.58
CA TYR A 270 2.29 -5.29 -14.43
C TYR A 270 2.44 -6.76 -14.74
N ALA A 271 1.93 -7.21 -15.90
CA ALA A 271 1.97 -8.61 -16.30
C ALA A 271 3.38 -9.11 -16.61
N HIS A 272 4.20 -8.24 -17.19
CA HIS A 272 5.56 -8.53 -17.68
C HIS A 272 6.52 -7.43 -17.23
N PRO A 273 6.84 -7.31 -15.92
CA PRO A 273 7.72 -6.26 -15.41
C PRO A 273 9.10 -6.31 -16.06
N ARG A 274 9.59 -5.17 -16.53
CA ARG A 274 10.97 -5.04 -17.01
C ARG A 274 11.86 -4.81 -15.80
N LEU A 275 12.57 -5.82 -15.35
CA LEU A 275 13.47 -5.72 -14.18
C LEU A 275 14.70 -4.87 -14.55
N GLN A 276 14.54 -3.55 -14.53
CA GLN A 276 15.53 -2.59 -15.02
C GLN A 276 16.31 -1.89 -13.90
N PHE A 277 15.98 -2.15 -12.65
CA PHE A 277 16.63 -1.55 -11.50
C PHE A 277 17.28 -2.63 -10.64
N GLU A 278 18.53 -2.41 -10.27
CA GLU A 278 19.25 -3.31 -9.37
C GLU A 278 18.68 -3.22 -7.95
N VAL A 279 18.42 -4.38 -7.37
CA VAL A 279 18.06 -4.52 -5.96
C VAL A 279 19.29 -4.96 -5.20
N THR A 280 19.75 -4.15 -4.27
CA THR A 280 20.96 -4.41 -3.47
C THR A 280 20.56 -4.86 -2.07
N GLN A 281 21.09 -5.97 -1.60
CA GLN A 281 20.98 -6.34 -0.19
C GLN A 281 21.88 -5.43 0.63
N VAL A 282 21.27 -4.71 1.61
CA VAL A 282 21.97 -3.73 2.45
C VAL A 282 22.12 -4.21 3.90
N ARG A 283 21.51 -5.35 4.21
CA ARG A 283 21.67 -6.05 5.49
C ARG A 283 21.29 -7.53 5.38
#